data_da3a0f97da0cd704727f98c70ea0069d
#
_entry.id   da3a0f97da0cd704727f98c70ea0069d
#
_cell.length_a   1.000
_cell.length_b   1.000
_cell.length_c   1.000
_cell.angle_alpha   90.00
_cell.angle_beta   90.00
_cell.angle_gamma   90.00
#
_symmetry.space_group_name_H-M   'P 1'
#
loop_
_entity.id
_entity.type
_entity.pdbx_description
1 polymer ?
#
loop_
_entity_poly.entity_id
_entity_poly.type
_entity_poly.pdbx_seq_one_letter_code
_entity_poly.pdbx_strand_id
1 'polypeptide(L)'
;SGSVLVHPRQTAIWTPPAKPETLVIDDLLPHFGDDFPPLFILGVGGAPMDPMNNLSAALRHHGIALEVMSTPAACRTWNVLMSEGRNAVTGLYDIA
;
A
#
# COMPACT_ATOMS: atom_id res chain seq x y z
N SER A 1 -16.12 -2.42 -8.92
CA SER A 1 -15.17 -2.31 -7.83
C SER A 1 -13.83 -1.84 -8.38
N GLY A 2 -13.02 -1.27 -7.56
CA GLY A 2 -11.73 -0.74 -7.95
C GLY A 2 -10.73 -0.81 -6.81
N SER A 3 -9.52 -0.35 -7.10
CA SER A 3 -8.47 -0.28 -6.08
C SER A 3 -8.65 0.97 -5.23
N VAL A 4 -8.24 0.89 -3.99
CA VAL A 4 -8.37 2.01 -3.04
C VAL A 4 -7.09 2.22 -2.28
N LEU A 5 -6.85 3.46 -1.88
CA LEU A 5 -5.80 3.85 -0.93
C LEU A 5 -6.49 4.26 0.36
N VAL A 6 -6.08 3.64 1.47
CA VAL A 6 -6.68 3.91 2.78
C VAL A 6 -5.65 4.57 3.68
N HIS A 7 -5.99 5.78 4.13
CA HIS A 7 -5.25 6.54 5.13
C HIS A 7 -5.97 6.41 6.47
N PRO A 8 -5.35 6.76 7.60
CA PRO A 8 -6.01 6.63 8.90
C PRO A 8 -7.36 7.35 9.00
N ARG A 9 -7.57 8.41 8.22
CA ARG A 9 -8.77 9.22 8.35
C ARG A 9 -9.54 9.38 7.04
N GLN A 10 -9.10 8.76 5.95
CA GLN A 10 -9.77 8.89 4.67
C GLN A 10 -9.44 7.73 3.75
N THR A 11 -10.31 7.52 2.79
CA THR A 11 -10.12 6.53 1.73
C THR A 11 -10.27 7.25 0.40
N ALA A 12 -9.41 6.93 -0.55
CA ALA A 12 -9.44 7.53 -1.88
C ALA A 12 -9.46 6.44 -2.95
N ILE A 13 -10.09 6.74 -4.08
CA ILE A 13 -10.02 5.88 -5.25
C ILE A 13 -8.60 5.97 -5.79
N TRP A 14 -8.03 4.81 -6.15
CA TRP A 14 -6.67 4.70 -6.61
C TRP A 14 -6.65 3.95 -7.94
N THR A 15 -5.87 4.44 -8.89
CA THR A 15 -5.74 3.83 -10.21
C THR A 15 -4.31 3.39 -10.44
N PRO A 16 -3.87 2.30 -9.77
CA PRO A 16 -2.52 1.77 -9.95
C PRO A 16 -2.42 1.01 -11.27
N PRO A 17 -1.20 0.68 -11.73
CA PRO A 17 -1.03 -0.22 -12.87
C PRO A 17 -1.77 -1.54 -12.63
N ALA A 18 -2.27 -2.16 -13.70
CA ALA A 18 -3.04 -3.40 -13.59
C ALA A 18 -2.22 -4.52 -12.95
N LYS A 19 -0.91 -4.55 -13.21
CA LYS A 19 0.00 -5.55 -12.64
C LYS A 19 0.75 -4.95 -11.46
N PRO A 20 0.54 -5.46 -10.23
CA PRO A 20 1.20 -4.90 -9.06
C PRO A 20 2.72 -4.83 -9.19
N GLU A 21 3.34 -5.79 -9.85
CA GLU A 21 4.80 -5.82 -10.01
C GLU A 21 5.34 -4.68 -10.87
N THR A 22 4.48 -3.95 -11.59
CA THR A 22 4.89 -2.79 -12.38
C THR A 22 4.71 -1.48 -11.63
N LEU A 23 4.21 -1.53 -10.40
CA LEU A 23 4.02 -0.35 -9.57
C LEU A 23 5.37 0.27 -9.25
N VAL A 24 5.49 1.58 -9.42
CA VAL A 24 6.69 2.33 -9.08
C VAL A 24 6.37 3.41 -8.06
N ILE A 25 7.42 3.93 -7.40
CA ILE A 25 7.24 4.90 -6.34
C ILE A 25 6.52 6.17 -6.80
N ASP A 26 6.71 6.57 -8.06
CA ASP A 26 6.06 7.75 -8.60
C ASP A 26 4.54 7.62 -8.66
N ASP A 27 4.03 6.39 -8.67
CA ASP A 27 2.59 6.12 -8.59
C ASP A 27 2.03 6.37 -7.19
N LEU A 28 2.89 6.42 -6.18
CA LEU A 28 2.49 6.49 -4.78
C LEU A 28 2.75 7.85 -4.14
N LEU A 29 3.87 8.49 -4.47
CA LEU A 29 4.27 9.74 -3.81
C LEU A 29 3.20 10.82 -3.79
N PRO A 30 2.44 11.06 -4.88
CA PRO A 30 1.40 12.08 -4.85
C PRO A 30 0.30 11.82 -3.82
N HIS A 31 0.11 10.56 -3.44
CA HIS A 31 -0.94 10.17 -2.50
C HIS A 31 -0.51 10.27 -1.05
N PHE A 32 0.79 10.42 -0.78
CA PHE A 32 1.30 10.50 0.58
C PHE A 32 1.31 11.93 1.14
N GLY A 33 1.20 12.94 0.27
CA GLY A 33 1.26 14.32 0.70
C GLY A 33 2.65 14.72 1.17
N ASP A 34 2.70 15.66 2.11
CA ASP A 34 3.97 16.18 2.62
C ASP A 34 4.57 15.31 3.71
N ASP A 35 3.72 14.54 4.42
CA ASP A 35 4.14 13.67 5.51
C ASP A 35 4.09 12.21 5.03
N PHE A 36 5.26 11.64 4.76
CA PHE A 36 5.33 10.25 4.35
C PHE A 36 5.03 9.33 5.52
N PRO A 37 4.20 8.30 5.33
CA PRO A 37 3.94 7.34 6.40
C PRO A 37 5.18 6.49 6.65
N PRO A 38 5.41 6.02 7.90
CA PRO A 38 6.52 5.11 8.17
C PRO A 38 6.31 3.71 7.58
N LEU A 39 5.09 3.37 7.21
CA LEU A 39 4.73 2.04 6.70
C LEU A 39 3.70 2.16 5.58
N PHE A 40 3.96 1.47 4.49
CA PHE A 40 2.98 1.30 3.41
C PHE A 40 2.72 -0.19 3.21
N ILE A 41 1.45 -0.58 3.29
CA ILE A 41 1.03 -1.96 3.10
C ILE A 41 0.39 -2.07 1.72
N LEU A 42 0.87 -3.01 0.92
CA LEU A 42 0.32 -3.24 -0.42
C LEU A 42 -0.42 -4.57 -0.44
N GLY A 43 -1.74 -4.50 -0.65
CA GLY A 43 -2.56 -5.68 -0.87
C GLY A 43 -2.67 -5.93 -2.36
N VAL A 44 -2.17 -7.07 -2.82
CA VAL A 44 -2.01 -7.35 -4.26
C VAL A 44 -3.15 -8.21 -4.82
N GLY A 45 -4.31 -8.19 -4.19
CA GLY A 45 -5.44 -9.01 -4.61
C GLY A 45 -5.17 -10.47 -4.31
N GLY A 46 -5.46 -11.34 -5.27
CA GLY A 46 -5.13 -12.76 -5.19
C GLY A 46 -3.93 -13.14 -6.02
N ALA A 47 -3.17 -12.15 -6.54
CA ALA A 47 -2.03 -12.42 -7.41
C ALA A 47 -0.88 -13.07 -6.63
N PRO A 48 0.03 -13.78 -7.32
CA PRO A 48 1.23 -14.29 -6.67
C PRO A 48 2.03 -13.17 -6.04
N MET A 49 2.62 -13.46 -4.88
CA MET A 49 3.44 -12.49 -4.17
C MET A 49 4.74 -12.23 -4.90
N ASP A 50 4.99 -10.97 -5.21
CA ASP A 50 6.26 -10.50 -5.72
C ASP A 50 6.89 -9.65 -4.62
N PRO A 51 8.16 -9.87 -4.24
CA PRO A 51 8.80 -9.08 -3.18
C PRO A 51 8.96 -7.60 -3.52
N MET A 52 8.84 -7.24 -4.80
CA MET A 52 8.89 -5.83 -5.25
C MET A 52 10.12 -5.11 -4.73
N ASN A 53 11.29 -5.72 -4.93
CA ASN A 53 12.55 -5.22 -4.34
C ASN A 53 12.86 -3.79 -4.76
N ASN A 54 12.60 -3.43 -6.01
CA ASN A 54 12.89 -2.07 -6.49
C ASN A 54 11.99 -1.04 -5.81
N LEU A 55 10.71 -1.34 -5.68
CA LEU A 55 9.77 -0.45 -4.99
C LEU A 55 10.11 -0.37 -3.52
N SER A 56 10.44 -1.51 -2.88
CA SER A 56 10.82 -1.55 -1.48
C SER A 56 12.04 -0.68 -1.20
N ALA A 57 13.06 -0.77 -2.06
CA ALA A 57 14.28 0.03 -1.90
C ALA A 57 13.99 1.53 -2.09
N ALA A 58 13.17 1.87 -3.09
CA ALA A 58 12.80 3.26 -3.34
C ALA A 58 12.02 3.86 -2.17
N LEU A 59 11.07 3.11 -1.63
CA LEU A 59 10.30 3.58 -0.47
C LEU A 59 11.17 3.72 0.77
N ARG A 60 12.07 2.76 1.00
CA ARG A 60 12.99 2.83 2.14
C ARG A 60 13.87 4.07 2.08
N HIS A 61 14.22 4.49 0.88
CA HIS A 61 15.00 5.71 0.69
C HIS A 61 14.27 6.95 1.22
N HIS A 62 12.95 6.90 1.27
CA HIS A 62 12.10 7.96 1.82
C HIS A 62 11.66 7.68 3.26
N GLY A 63 12.24 6.67 3.91
CA GLY A 63 11.88 6.30 5.27
C GLY A 63 10.58 5.50 5.39
N ILE A 64 10.15 4.88 4.31
CA ILE A 64 8.89 4.12 4.27
C ILE A 64 9.20 2.63 4.16
N ALA A 65 8.69 1.83 5.11
CA ALA A 65 8.78 0.37 5.01
C ALA A 65 7.63 -0.15 4.15
N LEU A 66 7.93 -1.12 3.29
CA LEU A 66 6.91 -1.76 2.44
C LEU A 66 6.62 -3.17 2.95
N GLU A 67 5.32 -3.47 3.10
CA GLU A 67 4.82 -4.82 3.38
C GLU A 67 3.89 -5.23 2.25
N VAL A 68 4.16 -6.35 1.60
CA VAL A 68 3.32 -6.87 0.50
C VAL A 68 2.58 -8.10 0.98
N MET A 69 1.28 -8.16 0.73
CA MET A 69 0.45 -9.30 1.16
C MET A 69 -0.81 -9.36 0.29
N SER A 70 -1.59 -10.43 0.45
CA SER A 70 -2.88 -10.49 -0.23
C SER A 70 -3.80 -9.37 0.28
N THR A 71 -4.79 -8.98 -0.50
CA THR A 71 -5.71 -7.92 -0.08
C THR A 71 -6.45 -8.28 1.22
N PRO A 72 -6.98 -9.51 1.41
CA PRO A 72 -7.59 -9.85 2.70
C PRO A 72 -6.62 -9.75 3.87
N ALA A 73 -5.36 -10.18 3.69
CA ALA A 73 -4.36 -10.07 4.74
C ALA A 73 -4.03 -8.61 5.05
N ALA A 74 -3.95 -7.77 4.01
CA ALA A 74 -3.70 -6.34 4.19
C ALA A 74 -4.81 -5.68 5.00
N CYS A 75 -6.06 -6.05 4.75
CA CYS A 75 -7.20 -5.51 5.50
C CYS A 75 -7.12 -5.91 6.97
N ARG A 76 -6.76 -7.15 7.27
CA ARG A 76 -6.62 -7.61 8.66
C ARG A 76 -5.47 -6.88 9.36
N THR A 77 -4.33 -6.75 8.68
CA THR A 77 -3.19 -6.03 9.24
C THR A 77 -3.52 -4.57 9.48
N TRP A 78 -4.23 -3.94 8.55
CA TRP A 78 -4.67 -2.56 8.69
C TRP A 78 -5.51 -2.37 9.95
N ASN A 79 -6.48 -3.26 10.19
CA ASN A 79 -7.34 -3.17 11.36
C ASN A 79 -6.54 -3.25 12.66
N VAL A 80 -5.54 -4.13 12.71
CA VAL A 80 -4.67 -4.23 13.89
C VAL A 80 -3.88 -2.95 14.10
N LEU A 81 -3.28 -2.41 13.04
CA LEU A 81 -2.48 -1.18 13.13
C LEU A 81 -3.34 0.00 13.61
N MET A 82 -4.55 0.11 13.08
CA MET A 82 -5.43 1.22 13.48
C MET A 82 -5.89 1.09 14.91
N SER A 83 -6.12 -0.15 15.38
CA SER A 83 -6.48 -0.37 16.79
C SER A 83 -5.33 -0.01 17.73
N GLU A 84 -4.09 -0.03 17.23
CA GLU A 84 -2.91 0.33 18.00
C GLU A 84 -2.52 1.80 17.84
N GLY A 85 -3.28 2.56 17.06
CA GLY A 85 -2.99 3.97 16.83
C GLY A 85 -1.74 4.22 15.98
N ARG A 86 -1.37 3.25 15.15
CA ARG A 86 -0.15 3.36 14.33
C ARG A 86 -0.40 4.15 13.06
N ASN A 87 0.65 4.81 12.57
CA ASN A 87 0.57 5.59 11.33
C ASN A 87 1.01 4.71 10.16
N ALA A 88 0.10 4.54 9.20
CA ALA A 88 0.37 3.75 8.00
C ALA A 88 -0.60 4.15 6.90
N VAL A 89 -0.24 3.78 5.67
CA VAL A 89 -1.15 3.88 4.51
C VAL A 89 -1.19 2.51 3.86
N THR A 90 -2.34 2.08 3.38
CA THR A 90 -2.45 0.83 2.65
C THR A 90 -3.04 1.08 1.26
N GLY A 91 -2.43 0.47 0.25
CA GLY A 91 -2.98 0.42 -1.09
C GLY A 91 -3.56 -0.97 -1.31
N LEU A 92 -4.81 -1.04 -1.72
CA LEU A 92 -5.51 -2.31 -1.87
C LEU A 92 -5.91 -2.49 -3.32
N TYR A 93 -5.36 -3.52 -3.96
CA TYR A 93 -5.85 -3.95 -5.26
C TYR A 93 -7.14 -4.74 -5.07
N ASP A 94 -8.02 -4.64 -6.06
CA ASP A 94 -9.24 -5.44 -6.08
C ASP A 94 -8.89 -6.93 -6.12
N ILE A 95 -9.70 -7.73 -5.46
CA ILE A 95 -9.50 -9.18 -5.40
C ILE A 95 -9.93 -9.86 -6.71
N ALA A 96 -10.89 -9.29 -7.39
CA ALA A 96 -11.51 -9.88 -8.59
C ALA A 96 -10.53 -10.13 -9.73
#